data_002bed015727e702a55d7fe2e1bb6ab9
#
_entry.id   002bed015727e702a55d7fe2e1bb6ab9
#
_cell.length_a   1.000
_cell.length_b   1.000
_cell.length_c   1.000
_cell.angle_alpha   90.00
_cell.angle_beta   90.00
_cell.angle_gamma   90.00
#
_symmetry.space_group_name_H-M   'P 1'
#
loop_
_entity.id
_entity.type
_entity.pdbx_description
1 polymer ?
#
loop_
_entity_poly.entity_id
_entity_poly.type
_entity_poly.pdbx_seq_one_letter_code
_entity_poly.pdbx_strand_id
1 'polypeptide(L)'
;SCDALKEQTAFEYIKALTRHKAPIKKAYNLPEVIEFNDVLYKITGEVHRIKGLLRFMESADGTLYAPYSPDNDITELLMPHFVERFKSERFVIHDLKRKTAGMYNGREWITGYVGEAEIYLSEYERAFENLWKKYYKAVNIKERPHEKQMKRSMPVRYWKFLPEKKD
;
A
#
# COMPACT_ATOMS: atom_id res chain seq x y z
N SER A 1 6.77 -8.79 5.14
CA SER A 1 6.35 -9.85 4.21
C SER A 1 5.29 -10.72 4.81
N CYS A 2 4.37 -11.22 3.99
CA CYS A 2 3.39 -12.24 4.37
C CYS A 2 3.96 -13.67 4.30
N ASP A 3 5.17 -13.82 3.81
CA ASP A 3 5.86 -15.11 3.70
C ASP A 3 6.24 -15.61 5.10
N ALA A 4 5.84 -16.85 5.42
CA ALA A 4 6.10 -17.46 6.73
C ALA A 4 7.59 -17.72 7.00
N LEU A 5 8.39 -17.87 5.93
CA LEU A 5 9.82 -18.15 5.99
C LEU A 5 10.69 -16.91 5.76
N LYS A 6 10.11 -15.71 5.73
CA LYS A 6 10.82 -14.45 5.43
C LYS A 6 12.07 -14.21 6.27
N GLU A 7 11.99 -14.55 7.56
CA GLU A 7 13.10 -14.34 8.49
C GLU A 7 14.23 -15.33 8.20
N GLN A 8 13.89 -16.58 7.92
CA GLN A 8 14.85 -17.60 7.52
C GLN A 8 15.51 -17.22 6.19
N THR A 9 14.73 -16.81 5.19
CA THR A 9 15.24 -16.35 3.89
C THR A 9 16.19 -15.17 4.03
N ALA A 10 15.85 -14.19 4.88
CA ALA A 10 16.73 -13.05 5.17
C ALA A 10 18.02 -13.48 5.86
N PHE A 11 17.94 -14.40 6.82
CA PHE A 11 19.08 -14.93 7.54
C PHE A 11 20.05 -15.68 6.61
N GLU A 12 19.55 -16.56 5.75
CA GLU A 12 20.38 -17.29 4.80
C GLU A 12 21.05 -16.34 3.77
N TYR A 13 20.34 -15.30 3.34
CA TYR A 13 20.95 -14.26 2.49
C TYR A 13 22.09 -13.52 3.19
N ILE A 14 21.92 -13.14 4.48
CA ILE A 14 22.97 -12.50 5.28
C ILE A 14 24.18 -13.44 5.46
N LYS A 15 23.93 -14.73 5.71
CA LYS A 15 25.03 -15.73 5.77
C LYS A 15 25.77 -15.84 4.45
N ALA A 16 25.07 -15.83 3.34
CA ALA A 16 25.70 -15.84 2.01
C ALA A 16 26.53 -14.58 1.78
N LEU A 17 26.04 -13.39 2.16
CA LEU A 17 26.79 -12.13 2.12
C LEU A 17 28.12 -12.20 2.88
N THR A 18 28.08 -12.72 4.11
CA THR A 18 29.29 -12.82 4.96
C THR A 18 30.28 -13.85 4.42
N ARG A 19 29.78 -14.95 3.82
CA ARG A 19 30.62 -16.01 3.21
C ARG A 19 31.35 -15.49 1.96
N HIS A 20 30.65 -14.76 1.10
CA HIS A 20 31.21 -14.27 -0.16
C HIS A 20 32.01 -12.99 -0.04
N LYS A 21 31.89 -12.25 1.08
CA LYS A 21 32.58 -10.95 1.35
C LYS A 21 32.46 -9.92 0.21
N ALA A 22 31.39 -10.01 -0.60
CA ALA A 22 31.12 -9.19 -1.77
C ALA A 22 29.61 -8.97 -1.94
N PRO A 23 29.17 -7.93 -2.66
CA PRO A 23 27.76 -7.74 -2.99
C PRO A 23 27.24 -8.89 -3.85
N ILE A 24 26.34 -9.71 -3.30
CA ILE A 24 25.76 -10.89 -3.98
C ILE A 24 24.38 -10.61 -4.57
N LYS A 25 23.87 -9.40 -4.54
CA LYS A 25 22.50 -9.05 -4.97
C LYS A 25 22.12 -9.57 -6.38
N LYS A 26 23.10 -9.70 -7.27
CA LYS A 26 22.93 -10.21 -8.65
C LYS A 26 23.49 -11.62 -8.86
N ALA A 27 23.87 -12.32 -7.82
CA ALA A 27 24.40 -13.68 -7.91
C ALA A 27 23.27 -14.71 -8.01
N TYR A 28 22.55 -14.72 -9.14
CA TYR A 28 21.41 -15.60 -9.40
C TYR A 28 21.75 -17.09 -9.52
N ASN A 29 23.01 -17.46 -9.36
CA ASN A 29 23.45 -18.84 -9.20
C ASN A 29 23.36 -19.33 -7.74
N LEU A 30 23.03 -18.44 -6.78
CA LEU A 30 22.87 -18.77 -5.38
C LEU A 30 21.38 -18.85 -5.03
N PRO A 31 20.87 -20.00 -4.55
CA PRO A 31 19.46 -20.16 -4.18
C PRO A 31 19.00 -19.11 -3.15
N GLU A 32 19.82 -18.80 -2.16
CA GLU A 32 19.54 -17.81 -1.10
C GLU A 32 19.28 -16.41 -1.68
N VAL A 33 19.95 -16.08 -2.78
CA VAL A 33 19.78 -14.78 -3.48
C VAL A 33 18.50 -14.77 -4.27
N ILE A 34 18.14 -15.88 -4.92
CA ILE A 34 16.88 -16.01 -5.67
C ILE A 34 15.70 -15.86 -4.70
N GLU A 35 15.68 -16.67 -3.63
CA GLU A 35 14.60 -16.66 -2.65
C GLU A 35 14.41 -15.29 -1.98
N PHE A 36 15.51 -14.64 -1.60
CA PHE A 36 15.47 -13.29 -1.02
C PHE A 36 14.94 -12.26 -2.01
N ASN A 37 15.38 -12.30 -3.26
CA ASN A 37 14.90 -11.39 -4.30
C ASN A 37 13.41 -11.61 -4.60
N ASP A 38 12.89 -12.84 -4.55
CA ASP A 38 11.47 -13.14 -4.71
C ASP A 38 10.62 -12.52 -3.59
N VAL A 39 11.08 -12.62 -2.33
CA VAL A 39 10.41 -11.96 -1.21
C VAL A 39 10.44 -10.43 -1.38
N LEU A 40 11.60 -9.88 -1.75
CA LEU A 40 11.75 -8.45 -1.99
C LEU A 40 10.86 -7.95 -3.13
N TYR A 41 10.76 -8.71 -4.22
CA TYR A 41 9.90 -8.38 -5.36
C TYR A 41 8.41 -8.36 -4.99
N LYS A 42 7.95 -9.29 -4.16
CA LYS A 42 6.56 -9.31 -3.65
C LYS A 42 6.25 -8.05 -2.85
N ILE A 43 7.15 -7.65 -1.93
CA ILE A 43 7.00 -6.47 -1.09
C ILE A 43 7.02 -5.19 -1.93
N THR A 44 8.07 -5.00 -2.73
CA THR A 44 8.24 -3.78 -3.54
C THR A 44 7.16 -3.64 -4.60
N GLY A 45 6.72 -4.74 -5.19
CA GLY A 45 5.60 -4.77 -6.12
C GLY A 45 4.26 -4.41 -5.46
N GLU A 46 4.04 -4.80 -4.19
CA GLU A 46 2.86 -4.38 -3.44
C GLU A 46 2.92 -2.89 -3.09
N VAL A 47 4.06 -2.41 -2.60
CA VAL A 47 4.28 -0.97 -2.35
C VAL A 47 3.98 -0.14 -3.59
N HIS A 48 4.52 -0.55 -4.75
CA HIS A 48 4.29 0.15 -6.01
C HIS A 48 2.80 0.23 -6.38
N ARG A 49 2.08 -0.88 -6.26
CA ARG A 49 0.63 -0.91 -6.53
C ARG A 49 -0.16 -0.05 -5.56
N ILE A 50 0.12 -0.15 -4.26
CA ILE A 50 -0.62 0.59 -3.24
C ILE A 50 -0.41 2.10 -3.37
N LYS A 51 0.76 2.58 -3.76
CA LYS A 51 0.99 4.00 -4.06
C LYS A 51 0.00 4.56 -5.09
N GLY A 52 -0.43 3.75 -6.05
CA GLY A 52 -1.43 4.17 -7.05
C GLY A 52 -2.89 3.88 -6.65
N LEU A 53 -3.12 2.90 -5.76
CA LEU A 53 -4.46 2.44 -5.42
C LEU A 53 -5.00 3.03 -4.10
N LEU A 54 -4.14 3.56 -3.24
CA LEU A 54 -4.58 4.11 -1.97
C LEU A 54 -5.47 5.33 -2.18
N ARG A 55 -6.63 5.34 -1.54
CA ARG A 55 -7.60 6.43 -1.60
C ARG A 55 -7.71 7.09 -0.24
N PHE A 56 -7.51 8.39 -0.22
CA PHE A 56 -7.66 9.23 0.96
C PHE A 56 -9.04 9.85 0.96
N MET A 57 -9.67 9.83 2.12
CA MET A 57 -10.95 10.45 2.41
C MET A 57 -10.72 11.55 3.43
N GLU A 58 -11.38 12.67 3.28
CA GLU A 58 -11.28 13.76 4.25
C GLU A 58 -12.20 13.49 5.44
N SER A 59 -11.64 13.47 6.65
CA SER A 59 -12.40 13.39 7.88
C SER A 59 -12.96 14.76 8.29
N ALA A 60 -13.89 14.78 9.23
CA ALA A 60 -14.56 16.01 9.68
C ALA A 60 -13.60 17.07 10.26
N ASP A 61 -12.42 16.66 10.72
CA ASP A 61 -11.37 17.56 11.24
C ASP A 61 -10.34 17.98 10.18
N GLY A 62 -10.58 17.63 8.90
CA GLY A 62 -9.69 17.92 7.77
C GLY A 62 -8.46 17.02 7.67
N THR A 63 -8.38 15.93 8.44
CA THR A 63 -7.31 14.93 8.30
C THR A 63 -7.63 13.97 7.16
N LEU A 64 -6.67 13.70 6.29
CA LEU A 64 -6.82 12.73 5.22
C LEU A 64 -6.63 11.31 5.77
N TYR A 65 -7.61 10.46 5.59
CA TYR A 65 -7.62 9.09 6.09
C TYR A 65 -7.68 8.06 4.96
N ALA A 66 -6.78 7.10 4.99
CA ALA A 66 -6.70 6.03 3.99
C ALA A 66 -6.66 4.64 4.64
N PRO A 67 -7.80 3.93 4.72
CA PRO A 67 -7.82 2.54 5.14
C PRO A 67 -7.37 1.62 4.02
N TYR A 68 -6.62 0.57 4.37
CA TYR A 68 -6.23 -0.46 3.43
C TYR A 68 -5.96 -1.79 4.15
N SER A 69 -5.74 -2.86 3.40
CA SER A 69 -5.49 -4.19 3.97
C SER A 69 -4.47 -4.93 3.10
N PRO A 70 -3.18 -4.65 3.28
CA PRO A 70 -2.12 -5.24 2.46
C PRO A 70 -1.77 -6.67 2.90
N ASP A 71 -1.14 -7.43 1.99
CA ASP A 71 -0.58 -8.73 2.33
C ASP A 71 0.67 -8.58 3.20
N ASN A 72 1.55 -7.65 2.83
CA ASN A 72 2.79 -7.37 3.54
C ASN A 72 2.66 -6.17 4.47
N ASP A 73 3.47 -6.13 5.51
CA ASP A 73 3.62 -4.95 6.36
C ASP A 73 4.45 -3.90 5.62
N ILE A 74 3.76 -2.94 5.02
CA ILE A 74 4.35 -1.94 4.12
C ILE A 74 4.03 -0.50 4.50
N THR A 75 3.37 -0.27 5.63
CA THR A 75 2.95 1.08 6.04
C THR A 75 4.14 2.03 6.08
N GLU A 76 5.23 1.66 6.73
CA GLU A 76 6.45 2.48 6.80
C GLU A 76 7.07 2.77 5.43
N LEU A 77 6.97 1.81 4.49
CA LEU A 77 7.50 1.97 3.13
C LEU A 77 6.64 2.92 2.27
N LEU A 78 5.39 3.13 2.66
CA LEU A 78 4.48 4.06 1.99
C LEU A 78 4.64 5.50 2.50
N MET A 79 4.94 5.69 3.78
CA MET A 79 4.97 7.00 4.42
C MET A 79 5.82 8.04 3.68
N PRO A 80 7.09 7.79 3.30
CA PRO A 80 7.90 8.79 2.62
C PRO A 80 7.28 9.29 1.31
N HIS A 81 6.61 8.41 0.56
CA HIS A 81 5.95 8.78 -0.70
C HIS A 81 4.77 9.73 -0.47
N PHE A 82 3.94 9.46 0.53
CA PHE A 82 2.76 10.29 0.79
C PHE A 82 3.09 11.58 1.54
N VAL A 83 4.14 11.58 2.38
CA VAL A 83 4.71 12.80 2.95
C VAL A 83 5.15 13.76 1.84
N GLU A 84 5.89 13.27 0.84
CA GLU A 84 6.31 14.08 -0.31
C GLU A 84 5.12 14.59 -1.14
N ARG A 85 4.09 13.76 -1.29
CA ARG A 85 2.90 14.11 -2.08
C ARG A 85 2.02 15.17 -1.39
N PHE A 86 1.78 15.03 -0.09
CA PHE A 86 0.83 15.88 0.65
C PHE A 86 1.49 17.04 1.40
N LYS A 87 2.81 16.98 1.57
CA LYS A 87 3.62 18.04 2.20
C LYS A 87 3.13 18.49 3.56
N SER A 88 2.22 19.49 3.61
CA SER A 88 1.69 20.08 4.85
C SER A 88 0.39 19.45 5.36
N GLU A 89 -0.26 18.62 4.54
CA GLU A 89 -1.54 18.03 4.92
C GLU A 89 -1.37 16.91 5.96
N ARG A 90 -2.22 16.91 6.98
CA ARG A 90 -2.26 15.82 7.95
C ARG A 90 -2.89 14.59 7.31
N PHE A 91 -2.28 13.42 7.48
CA PHE A 91 -2.87 12.18 6.98
C PHE A 91 -2.58 10.98 7.86
N VAL A 92 -3.45 9.96 7.69
CA VAL A 92 -3.34 8.65 8.33
C VAL A 92 -3.51 7.56 7.28
N ILE A 93 -2.56 6.63 7.24
CA ILE A 93 -2.64 5.38 6.46
C ILE A 93 -2.84 4.24 7.45
N HIS A 94 -4.00 3.57 7.40
CA HIS A 94 -4.41 2.58 8.39
C HIS A 94 -4.44 1.16 7.80
N ASP A 95 -3.52 0.30 8.23
CA ASP A 95 -3.54 -1.14 7.95
C ASP A 95 -4.56 -1.82 8.87
N LEU A 96 -5.75 -2.07 8.32
CA LEU A 96 -6.85 -2.71 9.05
C LEU A 96 -6.56 -4.16 9.43
N LYS A 97 -5.65 -4.83 8.70
CA LYS A 97 -5.30 -6.23 8.96
C LYS A 97 -4.41 -6.36 10.20
N ARG A 98 -3.46 -5.42 10.37
CA ARG A 98 -2.50 -5.43 11.47
C ARG A 98 -2.88 -4.49 12.60
N LYS A 99 -3.94 -3.67 12.39
CA LYS A 99 -4.34 -2.61 13.32
C LYS A 99 -3.19 -1.64 13.62
N THR A 100 -2.42 -1.32 12.61
CA THR A 100 -1.32 -0.37 12.68
C THR A 100 -1.57 0.79 11.73
N ALA A 101 -1.09 1.97 12.09
CA ALA A 101 -1.21 3.14 11.22
C ALA A 101 0.10 3.91 11.13
N GLY A 102 0.33 4.50 9.97
CA GLY A 102 1.27 5.58 9.77
C GLY A 102 0.53 6.91 9.84
N MET A 103 0.98 7.81 10.70
CA MET A 103 0.35 9.11 10.96
C MET A 103 1.35 10.22 10.67
N TYR A 104 0.92 11.23 9.91
CA TYR A 104 1.70 12.41 9.57
C TYR A 104 0.97 13.68 10.01
N ASN A 105 1.66 14.55 10.74
CA ASN A 105 1.09 15.76 11.31
C ASN A 105 1.40 17.05 10.50
N GLY A 106 1.96 16.92 9.30
CA GLY A 106 2.41 18.03 8.46
C GLY A 106 3.90 18.39 8.62
N ARG A 107 4.63 17.73 9.54
CA ARG A 107 6.06 17.92 9.79
C ARG A 107 6.82 16.61 9.91
N GLU A 108 6.33 15.72 10.73
CA GLU A 108 6.94 14.42 11.02
C GLU A 108 5.90 13.32 11.00
N TRP A 109 6.33 12.10 10.80
CA TRP A 109 5.46 10.94 10.80
C TRP A 109 5.93 9.88 11.78
N ILE A 110 4.99 9.12 12.29
CA ILE A 110 5.21 7.98 13.19
C ILE A 110 4.38 6.79 12.72
N THR A 111 4.76 5.60 13.10
CA THR A 111 3.93 4.40 12.97
C THR A 111 3.63 3.82 14.35
N GLY A 112 2.45 3.22 14.48
CA GLY A 112 2.06 2.64 15.75
C GLY A 112 0.81 1.78 15.65
N TYR A 113 0.49 1.09 16.75
CA TYR A 113 -0.74 0.33 16.88
C TYR A 113 -1.91 1.31 17.08
N VAL A 114 -2.95 1.11 16.29
CA VAL A 114 -4.20 1.87 16.37
C VAL A 114 -5.33 0.84 16.35
N GLY A 115 -6.11 0.78 17.41
CA GLY A 115 -7.26 -0.10 17.49
C GLY A 115 -8.33 0.22 16.44
N GLU A 116 -9.59 -0.04 16.74
CA GLU A 116 -10.70 0.39 15.89
C GLU A 116 -10.86 1.90 16.02
N ALA A 117 -10.66 2.62 14.91
CA ALA A 117 -10.86 4.06 14.85
C ALA A 117 -12.25 4.35 14.29
N GLU A 118 -13.08 5.06 15.05
CA GLU A 118 -14.30 5.68 14.51
C GLU A 118 -13.90 6.93 13.74
N ILE A 119 -14.17 6.94 12.43
CA ILE A 119 -13.85 8.05 11.56
C ILE A 119 -15.12 8.68 11.04
N TYR A 120 -15.30 9.92 11.40
CA TYR A 120 -16.37 10.75 10.89
C TYR A 120 -15.90 11.44 9.60
N LEU A 121 -16.47 11.04 8.48
CA LEU A 121 -16.16 11.65 7.17
C LEU A 121 -16.79 13.05 7.09
N SER A 122 -16.12 13.94 6.36
CA SER A 122 -16.65 15.28 6.07
C SER A 122 -17.91 15.18 5.19
N GLU A 123 -18.78 16.18 5.25
CA GLU A 123 -19.97 16.23 4.37
C GLU A 123 -19.60 16.30 2.90
N TYR A 124 -18.47 16.96 2.58
CA TYR A 124 -17.93 17.07 1.22
C TYR A 124 -17.42 15.75 0.67
N GLU A 125 -16.91 14.86 1.51
CA GLU A 125 -16.36 13.57 1.08
C GLU A 125 -17.41 12.69 0.39
N ARG A 126 -18.65 12.66 0.90
CA ARG A 126 -19.74 11.91 0.27
C ARG A 126 -20.10 12.46 -1.13
N ALA A 127 -20.09 13.78 -1.26
CA ALA A 127 -20.35 14.43 -2.56
C ALA A 127 -19.22 14.13 -3.54
N PHE A 128 -17.97 14.16 -3.10
CA PHE A 128 -16.80 13.87 -3.90
C PHE A 128 -16.74 12.40 -4.33
N GLU A 129 -17.06 11.44 -3.46
CA GLU A 129 -17.16 10.02 -3.79
C GLU A 129 -18.20 9.78 -4.90
N ASN A 130 -19.35 10.43 -4.83
CA ASN A 130 -20.40 10.35 -5.86
C ASN A 130 -19.95 10.96 -7.19
N LEU A 131 -19.23 12.09 -7.15
CA LEU A 131 -18.69 12.72 -8.36
C LEU A 131 -17.63 11.82 -9.01
N TRP A 132 -16.75 11.22 -8.21
CA TRP A 132 -15.73 10.28 -8.67
C TRP A 132 -16.33 9.04 -9.33
N LYS A 133 -17.38 8.45 -8.74
CA LYS A 133 -18.12 7.34 -9.34
C LYS A 133 -18.72 7.70 -10.71
N LYS A 134 -19.29 8.90 -10.84
CA LYS A 134 -19.84 9.40 -12.13
C LYS A 134 -18.73 9.58 -13.17
N TYR A 135 -17.62 10.22 -12.78
CA TYR A 135 -16.46 10.41 -13.64
C TYR A 135 -15.91 9.06 -14.13
N TYR A 136 -15.67 8.12 -13.22
CA TYR A 136 -15.18 6.79 -13.57
C TYR A 136 -16.06 6.06 -14.58
N LYS A 137 -17.40 6.14 -14.40
CA LYS A 137 -18.37 5.58 -15.36
C LYS A 137 -18.31 6.27 -16.71
N ALA A 138 -18.11 7.59 -16.75
CA ALA A 138 -18.08 8.37 -17.99
C ALA A 138 -16.80 8.13 -18.82
N VAL A 139 -15.63 7.95 -18.17
CA VAL A 139 -14.35 7.70 -18.87
C VAL A 139 -14.09 6.23 -19.18
N ASN A 140 -14.91 5.34 -18.67
CA ASN A 140 -14.76 3.90 -18.90
C ASN A 140 -15.21 3.54 -20.30
N ILE A 141 -14.30 3.06 -21.14
CA ILE A 141 -14.58 2.65 -22.52
C ILE A 141 -15.23 1.26 -22.48
N LYS A 142 -16.56 1.19 -22.57
CA LYS A 142 -17.36 -0.05 -22.50
C LYS A 142 -16.98 -1.08 -23.57
N GLU A 143 -16.44 -0.63 -24.69
CA GLU A 143 -16.09 -1.47 -25.85
C GLU A 143 -14.75 -2.17 -25.71
N ARG A 144 -13.96 -1.85 -24.66
CA ARG A 144 -12.66 -2.47 -24.36
C ARG A 144 -12.60 -3.02 -22.94
N PRO A 145 -13.37 -4.06 -22.60
CA PRO A 145 -13.33 -4.66 -21.27
C PRO A 145 -12.04 -5.47 -21.09
N HIS A 146 -10.98 -4.86 -20.61
CA HIS A 146 -9.73 -5.55 -20.26
C HIS A 146 -9.77 -6.06 -18.82
N GLU A 147 -10.80 -6.85 -18.48
CA GLU A 147 -11.03 -7.29 -17.10
C GLU A 147 -9.84 -8.06 -16.51
N LYS A 148 -9.18 -8.91 -17.29
CA LYS A 148 -7.98 -9.65 -16.85
C LYS A 148 -6.82 -8.70 -16.53
N GLN A 149 -6.58 -7.71 -17.38
CA GLN A 149 -5.54 -6.70 -17.15
C GLN A 149 -5.86 -5.83 -15.96
N MET A 150 -7.12 -5.40 -15.81
CA MET A 150 -7.58 -4.63 -14.67
C MET A 150 -7.39 -5.39 -13.36
N LYS A 151 -7.79 -6.67 -13.29
CA LYS A 151 -7.59 -7.53 -12.10
C LYS A 151 -6.11 -7.75 -11.77
N ARG A 152 -5.23 -7.77 -12.78
CA ARG A 152 -3.78 -7.87 -12.58
C ARG A 152 -3.18 -6.59 -11.99
N SER A 153 -3.57 -5.42 -12.52
CA SER A 153 -3.06 -4.11 -12.07
C SER A 153 -3.72 -3.64 -10.77
N MET A 154 -4.98 -4.00 -10.59
CA MET A 154 -5.85 -3.62 -9.46
C MET A 154 -6.51 -4.88 -8.89
N PRO A 155 -5.81 -5.64 -8.04
CA PRO A 155 -6.35 -6.88 -7.48
C PRO A 155 -7.68 -6.67 -6.75
N VAL A 156 -8.62 -7.61 -6.94
CA VAL A 156 -10.01 -7.55 -6.43
C VAL A 156 -10.09 -7.30 -4.92
N ARG A 157 -9.13 -7.81 -4.16
CA ARG A 157 -9.07 -7.63 -2.70
C ARG A 157 -8.98 -6.17 -2.24
N TYR A 158 -8.50 -5.25 -3.12
CA TYR A 158 -8.44 -3.82 -2.82
C TYR A 158 -9.71 -3.06 -3.24
N TRP A 159 -10.62 -3.67 -4.01
CA TRP A 159 -11.80 -3.00 -4.55
C TRP A 159 -12.72 -2.43 -3.48
N LYS A 160 -12.80 -3.06 -2.32
CA LYS A 160 -13.58 -2.55 -1.19
C LYS A 160 -13.13 -1.17 -0.66
N PHE A 161 -11.91 -0.76 -0.98
CA PHE A 161 -11.35 0.55 -0.61
C PHE A 161 -11.43 1.58 -1.74
N LEU A 162 -11.92 1.18 -2.92
CA LEU A 162 -11.98 2.02 -4.10
C LEU A 162 -13.40 2.52 -4.31
N PRO A 163 -13.68 3.84 -4.20
CA PRO A 163 -15.02 4.40 -4.40
C PRO A 163 -15.68 3.97 -5.71
N GLU A 164 -14.87 3.89 -6.77
CA GLU A 164 -15.30 3.48 -8.11
C GLU A 164 -15.70 2.00 -8.23
N LYS A 165 -15.48 1.18 -7.23
CA LYS A 165 -15.80 -0.26 -7.20
C LYS A 165 -16.82 -0.63 -6.13
N LYS A 166 -17.25 0.32 -5.33
CA LYS A 166 -18.38 0.16 -4.41
C LYS A 166 -19.67 0.36 -5.20
N ASP A 167 -20.58 -0.60 -5.12
CA ASP A 167 -21.93 -0.51 -5.67
C ASP A 167 -22.79 0.52 -4.93
#